data_961e88662f27e591810e9925ae1e2cf8
#
_entry.id   961e88662f27e591810e9925ae1e2cf8
#
_cell.length_a   1.000
_cell.length_b   1.000
_cell.length_c   1.000
_cell.angle_alpha   90.00
_cell.angle_beta   90.00
_cell.angle_gamma   90.00
#
_symmetry.space_group_name_H-M   'P 1'
#
loop_
_entity.id
_entity.type
_entity.pdbx_description
1 polymer ?
#
loop_
_entity_poly.entity_id
_entity_poly.type
_entity_poly.pdbx_seq_one_letter_code
_entity_poly.pdbx_strand_id
1 'polypeptide(L)'
;MNRAKCFFAVTLPCLLAFAQAPPSTQAVALVQQALTFAKQNGMAKLIEETNAPNGRFHVPKGDKLYIFIYDQRGLPKASGYRTETVASKNRGDRQDPDGVMIIQKLLRVAKNQERGWVDYKYPNPRTNLLDQKTTYYEFYESMMIGCGINKEAN
;
A
#
# COMPACT_ATOMS: atom_id res chain seq x y z
N MET A 1 3.88 57.59 15.12
CA MET A 1 4.28 56.30 15.72
C MET A 1 3.60 55.20 14.98
N ASN A 2 4.25 54.70 13.89
CA ASN A 2 3.71 53.64 13.04
C ASN A 2 4.24 52.27 13.50
N ARG A 3 3.35 51.41 13.99
CA ARG A 3 3.67 50.02 14.27
C ARG A 3 3.42 49.18 13.00
N ALA A 4 4.48 48.79 12.32
CA ALA A 4 4.47 47.83 11.26
C ALA A 4 4.15 46.45 11.84
N LYS A 5 3.04 45.84 11.41
CA LYS A 5 2.70 44.45 11.69
C LYS A 5 3.42 43.58 10.68
N CYS A 6 4.47 42.86 11.10
CA CYS A 6 5.07 41.79 10.31
C CYS A 6 4.13 40.60 10.27
N PHE A 7 3.54 40.32 9.11
CA PHE A 7 2.89 39.05 8.81
C PHE A 7 3.99 38.03 8.47
N PHE A 8 4.22 37.08 9.36
CA PHE A 8 5.00 35.90 9.05
C PHE A 8 4.14 34.96 8.20
N ALA A 9 4.43 34.91 6.91
CA ALA A 9 3.88 33.88 6.03
C ALA A 9 4.61 32.57 6.34
N VAL A 10 3.94 31.67 7.04
CA VAL A 10 4.40 30.28 7.19
C VAL A 10 4.15 29.58 5.87
N THR A 11 5.18 29.53 5.03
CA THR A 11 5.17 28.74 3.81
C THR A 11 5.26 27.26 4.17
N LEU A 12 4.30 26.50 3.68
CA LEU A 12 4.17 25.05 3.85
C LEU A 12 5.00 24.32 2.77
N PRO A 13 6.27 23.90 3.01
CA PRO A 13 7.09 23.24 1.98
C PRO A 13 6.93 21.70 1.99
N CYS A 14 6.00 21.12 2.77
CA CYS A 14 6.03 19.68 3.04
C CYS A 14 5.35 18.80 1.96
N LEU A 15 4.47 19.36 1.14
CA LEU A 15 3.73 18.58 0.12
C LEU A 15 4.52 18.30 -1.16
N LEU A 16 5.44 19.19 -1.54
CA LEU A 16 6.25 19.03 -2.76
C LEU A 16 7.39 18.02 -2.62
N ALA A 17 7.93 17.84 -1.41
CA ALA A 17 9.01 16.90 -1.16
C ALA A 17 8.57 15.42 -1.26
N PHE A 18 7.29 15.13 -1.04
CA PHE A 18 6.77 13.75 -1.09
C PHE A 18 6.66 13.21 -2.52
N ALA A 19 6.31 14.06 -3.48
CA ALA A 19 6.17 13.64 -4.88
C ALA A 19 7.52 13.34 -5.57
N GLN A 20 8.63 13.78 -5.00
CA GLN A 20 9.99 13.57 -5.51
C GLN A 20 10.74 12.44 -4.79
N ALA A 21 10.17 11.86 -3.74
CA ALA A 21 10.80 10.76 -3.01
C ALA A 21 10.83 9.47 -3.86
N PRO A 22 11.83 8.60 -3.66
CA PRO A 22 11.87 7.29 -4.31
C PRO A 22 10.58 6.49 -4.07
N PRO A 23 10.16 5.63 -5.02
CA PRO A 23 8.94 4.82 -4.87
C PRO A 23 8.90 3.98 -3.58
N SER A 24 10.06 3.50 -3.13
CA SER A 24 10.19 2.77 -1.86
C SER A 24 9.83 3.64 -0.65
N THR A 25 10.31 4.88 -0.60
CA THR A 25 9.97 5.82 0.47
C THR A 25 8.49 6.17 0.45
N GLN A 26 7.91 6.36 -0.76
CA GLN A 26 6.48 6.63 -0.92
C GLN A 26 5.62 5.45 -0.45
N ALA A 27 6.03 4.20 -0.77
CA ALA A 27 5.32 3.00 -0.34
C ALA A 27 5.31 2.85 1.19
N VAL A 28 6.46 3.06 1.83
CA VAL A 28 6.56 3.07 3.30
C VAL A 28 5.63 4.12 3.91
N ALA A 29 5.72 5.35 3.42
CA ALA A 29 4.92 6.45 3.94
C ALA A 29 3.41 6.21 3.77
N LEU A 30 2.98 5.62 2.64
CA LEU A 30 1.58 5.30 2.39
C LEU A 30 1.05 4.23 3.37
N VAL A 31 1.83 3.17 3.61
CA VAL A 31 1.47 2.13 4.60
C VAL A 31 1.42 2.71 6.00
N GLN A 32 2.37 3.57 6.38
CA GLN A 32 2.38 4.23 7.69
C GLN A 32 1.21 5.21 7.89
N GLN A 33 0.80 5.92 6.83
CA GLN A 33 -0.41 6.75 6.85
C GLN A 33 -1.67 5.91 7.08
N ALA A 34 -1.78 4.77 6.39
CA ALA A 34 -2.89 3.85 6.57
C ALA A 34 -2.91 3.24 7.98
N LEU A 35 -1.74 2.85 8.49
CA LEU A 35 -1.60 2.33 9.85
C LEU A 35 -1.99 3.39 10.90
N THR A 36 -1.53 4.63 10.75
CA THR A 36 -1.89 5.74 11.64
C THR A 36 -3.40 5.98 11.61
N PHE A 37 -4.00 5.96 10.43
CA PHE A 37 -5.44 6.08 10.27
C PHE A 37 -6.20 4.94 10.97
N ALA A 38 -5.74 3.69 10.80
CA ALA A 38 -6.34 2.53 11.48
C ALA A 38 -6.27 2.64 13.01
N LYS A 39 -5.14 3.09 13.55
CA LYS A 39 -4.98 3.31 14.99
C LYS A 39 -5.92 4.37 15.56
N GLN A 40 -6.24 5.40 14.76
CA GLN A 40 -7.12 6.49 15.17
C GLN A 40 -8.61 6.20 14.97
N ASN A 41 -8.97 5.45 13.92
CA ASN A 41 -10.35 5.27 13.46
C ASN A 41 -10.83 3.81 13.47
N GLY A 42 -9.94 2.87 13.73
CA GLY A 42 -10.18 1.43 13.66
C GLY A 42 -9.93 0.82 12.28
N MET A 43 -9.60 -0.47 12.26
CA MET A 43 -9.31 -1.24 11.04
C MET A 43 -10.53 -1.30 10.11
N ALA A 44 -11.74 -1.43 10.65
CA ALA A 44 -12.97 -1.47 9.84
C ALA A 44 -13.13 -0.18 9.01
N LYS A 45 -12.83 0.99 9.59
CA LYS A 45 -12.90 2.27 8.87
C LYS A 45 -11.79 2.40 7.82
N LEU A 46 -10.59 1.89 8.10
CA LEU A 46 -9.53 1.83 7.07
C LEU A 46 -9.96 0.97 5.87
N ILE A 47 -10.55 -0.19 6.11
CA ILE A 47 -11.07 -1.08 5.04
C ILE A 47 -12.13 -0.36 4.21
N GLU A 48 -13.09 0.30 4.85
CA GLU A 48 -14.12 1.09 4.18
C GLU A 48 -13.51 2.18 3.30
N GLU A 49 -12.64 3.01 3.85
CA GLU A 49 -11.96 4.13 3.15
C GLU A 49 -11.01 3.68 2.04
N THR A 50 -10.56 2.44 2.09
CA THR A 50 -9.72 1.85 1.03
C THR A 50 -10.58 1.32 -0.12
N ASN A 51 -11.75 0.76 0.18
CA ASN A 51 -12.63 0.15 -0.82
C ASN A 51 -13.62 1.14 -1.46
N ALA A 52 -13.97 2.23 -0.78
CA ALA A 52 -14.92 3.21 -1.29
C ALA A 52 -14.34 3.98 -2.49
N PRO A 53 -15.09 4.18 -3.59
CA PRO A 53 -14.61 4.87 -4.80
C PRO A 53 -14.08 6.29 -4.55
N ASN A 54 -14.58 6.96 -3.51
CA ASN A 54 -14.15 8.30 -3.09
C ASN A 54 -13.46 8.26 -1.71
N GLY A 55 -13.03 7.09 -1.26
CA GLY A 55 -12.36 6.89 0.01
C GLY A 55 -10.94 7.43 0.01
N ARG A 56 -10.45 7.74 1.20
CA ARG A 56 -9.14 8.38 1.42
C ARG A 56 -7.97 7.60 0.83
N PHE A 57 -8.06 6.26 0.78
CA PHE A 57 -7.00 5.37 0.31
C PHE A 57 -7.33 4.73 -1.04
N HIS A 58 -8.41 5.15 -1.67
CA HIS A 58 -8.72 4.77 -3.04
C HIS A 58 -7.90 5.62 -4.02
N VAL A 59 -7.37 4.99 -5.07
CA VAL A 59 -6.58 5.66 -6.10
C VAL A 59 -7.20 5.47 -7.48
N PRO A 60 -7.12 6.48 -8.36
CA PRO A 60 -7.62 6.39 -9.73
C PRO A 60 -6.91 5.28 -10.52
N LYS A 61 -7.61 4.79 -11.54
CA LYS A 61 -7.03 3.83 -12.47
C LYS A 61 -5.81 4.43 -13.19
N GLY A 62 -4.66 3.79 -13.01
CA GLY A 62 -3.39 4.24 -13.59
C GLY A 62 -2.35 4.65 -12.55
N ASP A 63 -2.75 4.96 -11.31
CA ASP A 63 -1.79 5.20 -10.25
C ASP A 63 -0.97 3.95 -9.94
N LYS A 64 0.31 4.16 -9.66
CA LYS A 64 1.25 3.07 -9.44
C LYS A 64 1.28 2.59 -8.00
N LEU A 65 0.94 3.45 -7.03
CA LEU A 65 1.01 3.15 -5.60
C LEU A 65 -0.40 3.11 -5.00
N TYR A 66 -0.71 2.00 -4.35
CA TYR A 66 -1.94 1.82 -3.59
C TYR A 66 -1.72 0.81 -2.46
N ILE A 67 -2.51 0.94 -1.40
CA ILE A 67 -2.51 -0.04 -0.33
C ILE A 67 -3.45 -1.20 -0.64
N PHE A 68 -3.11 -2.36 -0.08
CA PHE A 68 -3.99 -3.51 0.00
C PHE A 68 -3.95 -4.10 1.41
N ILE A 69 -5.01 -4.76 1.80
CA ILE A 69 -5.15 -5.35 3.13
C ILE A 69 -5.57 -6.81 2.99
N TYR A 70 -4.83 -7.70 3.68
CA TYR A 70 -5.14 -9.13 3.78
C TYR A 70 -5.25 -9.55 5.24
N ASP A 71 -6.14 -10.52 5.52
CA ASP A 71 -6.13 -11.19 6.82
C ASP A 71 -5.02 -12.26 6.89
N GLN A 72 -4.82 -12.85 8.06
CA GLN A 72 -3.80 -13.89 8.29
C GLN A 72 -4.01 -15.17 7.47
N ARG A 73 -5.19 -15.38 6.90
CA ARG A 73 -5.51 -16.52 6.01
C ARG A 73 -5.23 -16.20 4.55
N GLY A 74 -4.85 -14.96 4.23
CA GLY A 74 -4.62 -14.50 2.86
C GLY A 74 -5.89 -14.08 2.13
N LEU A 75 -6.98 -13.84 2.85
CA LEU A 75 -8.20 -13.32 2.25
C LEU A 75 -8.07 -11.80 2.09
N PRO A 76 -8.33 -11.27 0.88
CA PRO A 76 -8.31 -9.84 0.65
C PRO A 76 -9.47 -9.15 1.39
N LYS A 77 -9.17 -8.07 2.10
CA LYS A 77 -10.15 -7.24 2.81
C LYS A 77 -10.32 -5.88 2.14
N ALA A 78 -9.24 -5.34 1.59
CA ALA A 78 -9.30 -4.07 0.87
C ALA A 78 -8.23 -3.97 -0.23
N SER A 79 -8.54 -3.15 -1.23
CA SER A 79 -7.62 -2.78 -2.29
C SER A 79 -7.93 -1.36 -2.78
N GLY A 80 -6.97 -0.45 -2.63
CA GLY A 80 -7.14 0.94 -3.04
C GLY A 80 -7.23 1.15 -4.55
N TYR A 81 -6.94 0.13 -5.36
CA TYR A 81 -6.99 0.23 -6.82
C TYR A 81 -8.04 -0.69 -7.47
N ARG A 82 -8.21 -1.90 -6.93
CA ARG A 82 -9.08 -2.92 -7.51
C ARG A 82 -10.02 -3.48 -6.45
N THR A 83 -11.11 -2.78 -6.20
CA THR A 83 -12.09 -3.21 -5.21
C THR A 83 -12.80 -4.50 -5.62
N GLU A 84 -12.92 -4.78 -6.94
CA GLU A 84 -13.43 -6.06 -7.45
C GLU A 84 -12.58 -7.25 -7.02
N THR A 85 -11.32 -7.03 -6.65
CA THR A 85 -10.44 -8.11 -6.18
C THR A 85 -10.78 -8.56 -4.77
N VAL A 86 -11.47 -7.75 -4.00
CA VAL A 86 -11.95 -8.06 -2.66
C VAL A 86 -13.15 -9.01 -2.73
N ALA A 87 -13.97 -8.86 -3.77
CA ALA A 87 -15.14 -9.72 -4.01
C ALA A 87 -14.77 -11.14 -4.50
N SER A 88 -13.57 -11.31 -5.08
CA SER A 88 -13.10 -12.62 -5.51
C SER A 88 -12.54 -13.39 -4.31
N LYS A 89 -13.25 -14.44 -3.93
CA LYS A 89 -13.12 -15.18 -2.67
C LYS A 89 -11.76 -15.85 -2.39
N ASN A 90 -10.80 -15.85 -3.31
CA ASN A 90 -9.53 -16.53 -3.06
C ASN A 90 -8.40 -15.97 -3.92
N ARG A 91 -7.54 -15.16 -3.30
CA ARG A 91 -6.25 -14.76 -3.89
C ARG A 91 -5.05 -15.38 -3.15
N GLY A 92 -5.31 -16.10 -2.08
CA GLY A 92 -4.31 -16.92 -1.42
C GLY A 92 -3.68 -17.96 -2.35
N ASP A 93 -4.40 -18.34 -3.41
CA ASP A 93 -3.98 -19.34 -4.41
C ASP A 93 -3.26 -18.74 -5.62
N ARG A 94 -3.01 -17.43 -5.64
CA ARG A 94 -2.33 -16.82 -6.78
C ARG A 94 -0.85 -17.16 -6.77
N GLN A 95 -0.46 -17.98 -7.74
CA GLN A 95 0.93 -18.36 -7.96
C GLN A 95 1.61 -17.38 -8.92
N ASP A 96 2.88 -17.15 -8.72
CA ASP A 96 3.75 -16.60 -9.75
C ASP A 96 4.11 -17.71 -10.77
N PRO A 97 4.77 -17.39 -11.89
CA PRO A 97 5.16 -18.38 -12.88
C PRO A 97 6.13 -19.46 -12.38
N ASP A 98 6.81 -19.20 -11.27
CA ASP A 98 7.69 -20.19 -10.61
C ASP A 98 6.89 -21.07 -9.62
N GLY A 99 5.55 -20.93 -9.59
CA GLY A 99 4.65 -21.67 -8.69
C GLY A 99 4.62 -21.15 -7.25
N VAL A 100 5.21 -19.99 -6.99
CA VAL A 100 5.25 -19.42 -5.64
C VAL A 100 3.92 -18.77 -5.31
N MET A 101 3.30 -19.20 -4.23
CA MET A 101 2.08 -18.61 -3.67
C MET A 101 2.39 -17.22 -3.11
N ILE A 102 2.15 -16.16 -3.88
CA ILE A 102 2.58 -14.78 -3.60
C ILE A 102 2.10 -14.31 -2.22
N ILE A 103 0.80 -14.45 -1.95
CA ILE A 103 0.21 -13.98 -0.68
C ILE A 103 0.67 -14.85 0.49
N GLN A 104 0.80 -16.16 0.28
CA GLN A 104 1.32 -17.08 1.31
C GLN A 104 2.78 -16.77 1.64
N LYS A 105 3.60 -16.42 0.64
CA LYS A 105 4.99 -15.98 0.86
C LYS A 105 5.02 -14.69 1.68
N LEU A 106 4.22 -13.68 1.32
CA LEU A 106 4.09 -12.43 2.05
C LEU A 106 3.73 -12.71 3.52
N LEU A 107 2.68 -13.49 3.78
CA LEU A 107 2.23 -13.81 5.13
C LEU A 107 3.24 -14.63 5.92
N ARG A 108 3.98 -15.56 5.27
CA ARG A 108 5.00 -16.38 5.94
C ARG A 108 6.18 -15.55 6.42
N VAL A 109 6.69 -14.65 5.57
CA VAL A 109 7.78 -13.74 5.96
C VAL A 109 7.32 -12.82 7.07
N ALA A 110 6.12 -12.34 6.94
CA ALA A 110 5.51 -11.40 7.87
C ALA A 110 5.13 -12.02 9.24
N LYS A 111 4.94 -13.34 9.34
CA LYS A 111 4.73 -14.00 10.65
C LYS A 111 5.88 -13.82 11.62
N ASN A 112 7.09 -13.64 11.11
CA ASN A 112 8.31 -13.51 11.91
C ASN A 112 8.76 -12.05 12.10
N GLN A 113 8.12 -11.12 11.39
CA GLN A 113 8.48 -9.70 11.41
C GLN A 113 7.20 -8.86 11.30
N GLU A 114 7.00 -7.93 12.20
CA GLU A 114 5.84 -7.05 12.21
C GLU A 114 5.79 -6.13 10.98
N ARG A 115 6.93 -5.90 10.34
CA ARG A 115 7.08 -5.07 9.12
C ARG A 115 8.30 -5.47 8.32
N GLY A 116 8.29 -5.17 7.04
CA GLY A 116 9.44 -5.44 6.18
C GLY A 116 9.12 -5.36 4.69
N TRP A 117 10.04 -5.89 3.89
CA TRP A 117 9.94 -5.97 2.44
C TRP A 117 9.93 -7.42 1.97
N VAL A 118 9.10 -7.73 0.97
CA VAL A 118 9.08 -9.05 0.32
C VAL A 118 9.13 -8.91 -1.19
N ASP A 119 10.10 -9.61 -1.78
CA ASP A 119 10.29 -9.68 -3.23
C ASP A 119 9.54 -10.86 -3.85
N TYR A 120 8.93 -10.63 -5.01
CA TYR A 120 8.23 -11.65 -5.79
C TYR A 120 8.14 -11.25 -7.27
N LYS A 121 7.88 -12.22 -8.13
CA LYS A 121 7.55 -11.96 -9.54
C LYS A 121 6.05 -11.80 -9.71
N TYR A 122 5.63 -10.90 -10.57
CA TYR A 122 4.21 -10.64 -10.81
C TYR A 122 3.94 -10.44 -12.30
N PRO A 123 2.96 -11.17 -12.89
CA PRO A 123 2.60 -10.96 -14.28
C PRO A 123 2.07 -9.54 -14.51
N ASN A 124 2.70 -8.81 -15.42
CA ASN A 124 2.22 -7.50 -15.84
C ASN A 124 1.08 -7.67 -16.85
N PRO A 125 -0.15 -7.26 -16.53
CA PRO A 125 -1.28 -7.48 -17.44
C PRO A 125 -1.24 -6.64 -18.72
N ARG A 126 -0.33 -5.65 -18.79
CA ARG A 126 -0.19 -4.79 -19.98
C ARG A 126 0.85 -5.30 -20.97
N THR A 127 1.92 -5.88 -20.46
CA THR A 127 3.08 -6.31 -21.27
C THR A 127 3.14 -7.84 -21.44
N ASN A 128 2.38 -8.59 -20.66
CA ASN A 128 2.46 -10.05 -20.53
C ASN A 128 3.85 -10.55 -20.08
N LEU A 129 4.70 -9.65 -19.59
CA LEU A 129 6.01 -9.97 -19.05
C LEU A 129 5.94 -10.09 -17.53
N LEU A 130 6.99 -10.66 -16.95
CA LEU A 130 7.14 -10.75 -15.50
C LEU A 130 7.85 -9.53 -14.96
N ASP A 131 7.13 -8.73 -14.17
CA ASP A 131 7.74 -7.65 -13.41
C ASP A 131 8.32 -8.20 -12.11
N GLN A 132 9.52 -7.75 -11.77
CA GLN A 132 10.05 -7.89 -10.41
C GLN A 132 9.36 -6.89 -9.51
N LYS A 133 8.70 -7.38 -8.46
CA LYS A 133 8.01 -6.54 -7.48
C LYS A 133 8.59 -6.72 -6.09
N THR A 134 8.49 -5.66 -5.32
CA THR A 134 8.70 -5.70 -3.89
C THR A 134 7.52 -5.04 -3.19
N THR A 135 7.12 -5.57 -2.05
CA THR A 135 6.04 -5.01 -1.23
C THR A 135 6.57 -4.66 0.15
N TYR A 136 6.37 -3.41 0.56
CA TYR A 136 6.46 -3.04 1.95
C TYR A 136 5.15 -3.38 2.66
N TYR A 137 5.26 -3.96 3.87
CA TYR A 137 4.10 -4.31 4.68
C TYR A 137 4.32 -3.99 6.15
N GLU A 138 3.22 -3.75 6.86
CA GLU A 138 3.15 -3.73 8.33
C GLU A 138 1.93 -4.51 8.80
N PHE A 139 2.04 -5.19 9.96
CA PHE A 139 0.93 -5.89 10.60
C PHE A 139 0.30 -5.01 11.66
N TYR A 140 -1.03 -5.02 11.68
CA TYR A 140 -1.82 -4.41 12.73
C TYR A 140 -3.15 -5.16 12.89
N GLU A 141 -3.56 -5.48 14.13
CA GLU A 141 -4.80 -6.21 14.44
C GLU A 141 -5.03 -7.45 13.56
N SER A 142 -3.99 -8.28 13.43
CA SER A 142 -4.07 -9.50 12.61
C SER A 142 -4.29 -9.27 11.11
N MET A 143 -4.13 -8.04 10.64
CA MET A 143 -4.20 -7.66 9.23
C MET A 143 -2.84 -7.21 8.72
N MET A 144 -2.50 -7.61 7.51
CA MET A 144 -1.35 -7.10 6.77
C MET A 144 -1.79 -5.93 5.90
N ILE A 145 -1.20 -4.77 6.12
CA ILE A 145 -1.35 -3.58 5.27
C ILE A 145 -0.09 -3.51 4.39
N GLY A 146 -0.24 -3.52 3.08
CA GLY A 146 0.90 -3.54 2.16
C GLY A 146 0.76 -2.55 1.01
N CYS A 147 1.92 -2.14 0.47
CA CYS A 147 2.04 -1.37 -0.77
C CYS A 147 3.14 -1.97 -1.64
N GLY A 148 2.79 -2.38 -2.86
CA GLY A 148 3.72 -2.98 -3.82
C GLY A 148 4.23 -1.97 -4.82
N ILE A 149 5.54 -2.04 -5.13
CA ILE A 149 6.20 -1.29 -6.18
C ILE A 149 6.87 -2.23 -7.17
N ASN A 150 7.08 -1.78 -8.40
CA ASN A 150 7.94 -2.47 -9.34
C ASN A 150 9.41 -2.18 -8.95
N LYS A 151 10.25 -3.19 -8.96
CA LYS A 151 11.70 -2.98 -8.91
C LYS A 151 12.14 -2.41 -10.26
N GLU A 152 12.90 -1.34 -10.22
CA GLU A 152 13.56 -0.85 -11.43
C GLU A 152 14.51 -1.93 -11.92
N ALA A 153 14.52 -2.19 -13.22
CA ALA A 153 15.53 -3.05 -13.84
C ALA A 153 16.88 -2.34 -13.70
N ASN A 154 17.80 -2.96 -12.98
CA ASN A 154 19.21 -2.52 -12.95
C ASN A 154 19.87 -2.76 -14.30
#